data_608206743a460f3df5bb16d0e9078ed3
#
_entry.id   608206743a460f3df5bb16d0e9078ed3
#
_cell.length_a   1.000
_cell.length_b   1.000
_cell.length_c   1.000
_cell.angle_alpha   90.00
_cell.angle_beta   90.00
_cell.angle_gamma   90.00
#
_symmetry.space_group_name_H-M   'P 1'
#
loop_
_entity.id
_entity.type
_entity.pdbx_description
1 polymer ?
#
loop_
_entity_poly.entity_id
_entity_poly.type
_entity_poly.pdbx_seq_one_letter_code
_entity_poly.pdbx_strand_id
1 'polypeptide(L)'
;MAQEILNVSQLKVGVEDKEILHGVDLSLNKGETHVLMGPNGAGKSTLGYALMGNPRYEILGGKVTFNGEDLLSKNVAERSQAGLFLSFQNPIEVPGITLGNFIRSSMEQRGKKMTYFKFKKLLQEKMEFLQMDPSYMDRDLNVGFSGGEKKKAEILQLLMLEPSLAILDETDSGLDVDAVKTVS
;
A
#
# COMPACT_ATOMS: atom_id res chain seq x y z
N MET A 1 5.30 -15.19 -21.75
CA MET A 1 6.34 -14.34 -21.14
C MET A 1 5.72 -13.68 -19.91
N ALA A 2 6.38 -13.66 -18.77
CA ALA A 2 5.91 -12.96 -17.59
C ALA A 2 5.80 -11.46 -17.91
N GLN A 3 4.72 -10.82 -17.48
CA GLN A 3 4.51 -9.38 -17.72
C GLN A 3 5.20 -8.59 -16.59
N GLU A 4 6.23 -7.82 -16.94
CA GLU A 4 6.88 -6.90 -15.99
C GLU A 4 5.88 -5.80 -15.58
N ILE A 5 5.71 -5.60 -14.27
CA ILE A 5 4.83 -4.56 -13.72
C ILE A 5 5.61 -3.41 -13.08
N LEU A 6 6.80 -3.68 -12.52
CA LEU A 6 7.67 -2.66 -11.94
C LEU A 6 9.09 -2.88 -12.44
N ASN A 7 9.72 -1.82 -12.90
CA ASN A 7 11.15 -1.78 -13.18
C ASN A 7 11.76 -0.55 -12.53
N VAL A 8 12.74 -0.76 -11.68
CA VAL A 8 13.56 0.26 -11.02
C VAL A 8 14.97 0.12 -11.53
N SER A 9 15.53 1.18 -12.07
CA SER A 9 16.88 1.18 -12.61
C SER A 9 17.71 2.33 -12.05
N GLN A 10 18.80 1.98 -11.37
CA GLN A 10 19.77 2.89 -10.77
C GLN A 10 19.13 3.99 -9.91
N LEU A 11 18.08 3.62 -9.14
CA LEU A 11 17.34 4.58 -8.35
C LEU A 11 18.18 5.10 -7.19
N LYS A 12 18.35 6.41 -7.15
CA LYS A 12 19.02 7.14 -6.06
C LYS A 12 18.00 8.01 -5.35
N VAL A 13 17.98 7.91 -4.03
CA VAL A 13 17.01 8.64 -3.18
C VAL A 13 17.72 9.30 -2.02
N GLY A 14 17.39 10.56 -1.78
CA GLY A 14 17.86 11.35 -0.64
C GLY A 14 16.73 11.66 0.34
N VAL A 15 17.13 11.94 1.58
CA VAL A 15 16.28 12.51 2.63
C VAL A 15 17.07 13.63 3.29
N GLU A 16 16.52 14.84 3.26
CA GLU A 16 17.28 16.03 3.65
C GLU A 16 18.55 16.08 2.79
N ASP A 17 19.71 16.34 3.33
CA ASP A 17 20.98 16.43 2.56
C ASP A 17 21.74 15.09 2.48
N LYS A 18 21.08 13.96 2.74
CA LYS A 18 21.73 12.64 2.78
C LYS A 18 21.15 11.69 1.74
N GLU A 19 22.02 11.19 0.86
CA GLU A 19 21.68 10.07 -0.04
C GLU A 19 21.52 8.78 0.78
N ILE A 20 20.40 8.08 0.61
CA ILE A 20 20.05 6.84 1.32
C ILE A 20 20.07 5.64 0.37
N LEU A 21 19.55 5.80 -0.85
CA LEU A 21 19.63 4.77 -1.89
C LEU A 21 20.64 5.19 -2.95
N HIS A 22 21.61 4.30 -3.21
CA HIS A 22 22.80 4.58 -4.01
C HIS A 22 22.78 3.89 -5.38
N GLY A 23 21.64 3.80 -6.04
CA GLY A 23 21.50 3.13 -7.33
C GLY A 23 20.90 1.73 -7.20
N VAL A 24 19.62 1.68 -6.79
CA VAL A 24 18.88 0.41 -6.64
C VAL A 24 18.34 -0.04 -7.98
N ASP A 25 18.54 -1.33 -8.28
CA ASP A 25 17.94 -2.03 -9.42
C ASP A 25 16.98 -3.10 -8.89
N LEU A 26 15.75 -3.12 -9.41
CA LEU A 26 14.72 -4.09 -9.05
C LEU A 26 13.75 -4.25 -10.22
N SER A 27 13.42 -5.50 -10.57
CA SER A 27 12.39 -5.81 -11.56
C SER A 27 11.39 -6.80 -10.94
N LEU A 28 10.09 -6.52 -11.11
CA LEU A 28 9.00 -7.38 -10.68
C LEU A 28 8.09 -7.71 -11.84
N ASN A 29 7.72 -8.99 -11.95
CA ASN A 29 6.67 -9.44 -12.85
C ASN A 29 5.35 -9.65 -12.12
N LYS A 30 4.26 -9.66 -12.87
CA LYS A 30 2.93 -9.93 -12.34
C LYS A 30 2.88 -11.32 -11.69
N GLY A 31 2.36 -11.36 -10.45
CA GLY A 31 2.24 -12.59 -9.66
C GLY A 31 3.52 -12.99 -8.91
N GLU A 32 4.57 -12.17 -8.95
CA GLU A 32 5.78 -12.39 -8.16
C GLU A 32 5.67 -11.73 -6.79
N THR A 33 6.30 -12.34 -5.81
CA THR A 33 6.52 -11.78 -4.47
C THR A 33 8.01 -11.64 -4.23
N HIS A 34 8.47 -10.42 -3.99
CA HIS A 34 9.87 -10.14 -3.64
C HIS A 34 9.97 -9.72 -2.18
N VAL A 35 10.89 -10.33 -1.44
CA VAL A 35 11.16 -9.98 -0.05
C VAL A 35 12.47 -9.20 0.03
N LEU A 36 12.39 -7.95 0.49
CA LEU A 36 13.57 -7.11 0.71
C LEU A 36 14.09 -7.34 2.13
N MET A 37 15.28 -7.90 2.24
CA MET A 37 15.94 -8.19 3.51
C MET A 37 17.17 -7.31 3.70
N GLY A 38 17.49 -6.97 4.94
CA GLY A 38 18.66 -6.17 5.28
C GLY A 38 18.56 -5.55 6.67
N PRO A 39 19.65 -5.02 7.22
CA PRO A 39 19.68 -4.40 8.54
C PRO A 39 18.79 -3.14 8.61
N ASN A 40 18.49 -2.70 9.83
CA ASN A 40 17.81 -1.43 10.03
C ASN A 40 18.66 -0.29 9.48
N GLY A 41 18.01 0.65 8.80
CA GLY A 41 18.70 1.76 8.12
C GLY A 41 19.23 1.43 6.71
N ALA A 42 19.05 0.21 6.21
CA ALA A 42 19.49 -0.17 4.84
C ALA A 42 18.66 0.47 3.71
N GLY A 43 17.61 1.24 4.03
CA GLY A 43 16.80 1.93 3.02
C GLY A 43 15.58 1.16 2.52
N LYS A 44 15.20 0.03 3.15
CA LYS A 44 14.04 -0.77 2.73
C LYS A 44 12.74 0.06 2.67
N SER A 45 12.37 0.70 3.77
CA SER A 45 11.20 1.58 3.83
C SER A 45 11.34 2.82 2.96
N THR A 46 12.58 3.33 2.81
CA THR A 46 12.89 4.46 1.90
C THR A 46 12.49 4.13 0.46
N LEU A 47 12.76 2.91 -0.01
CA LEU A 47 12.36 2.48 -1.34
C LEU A 47 10.83 2.52 -1.50
N GLY A 48 10.09 1.96 -0.54
CA GLY A 48 8.63 1.96 -0.56
C GLY A 48 8.03 3.38 -0.59
N TYR A 49 8.53 4.26 0.28
CA TYR A 49 8.07 5.65 0.34
C TYR A 49 8.43 6.43 -0.93
N ALA A 50 9.63 6.23 -1.50
CA ALA A 50 10.06 6.88 -2.74
C ALA A 50 9.20 6.42 -3.93
N LEU A 51 8.92 5.11 -4.04
CA LEU A 51 8.03 4.56 -5.07
C LEU A 51 6.60 5.11 -4.93
N MET A 52 6.12 5.33 -3.71
CA MET A 52 4.80 5.93 -3.47
C MET A 52 4.79 7.45 -3.69
N GLY A 53 5.96 8.10 -3.82
CA GLY A 53 6.08 9.54 -4.09
C GLY A 53 5.91 10.41 -2.85
N ASN A 54 6.28 9.90 -1.67
CA ASN A 54 6.26 10.70 -0.46
C ASN A 54 7.22 11.89 -0.59
N PRO A 55 6.76 13.15 -0.41
CA PRO A 55 7.54 14.35 -0.70
C PRO A 55 8.78 14.54 0.18
N ARG A 56 8.90 13.78 1.28
CA ARG A 56 10.10 13.78 2.12
C ARG A 56 11.30 13.13 1.42
N TYR A 57 11.05 12.31 0.40
CA TYR A 57 12.08 11.51 -0.27
C TYR A 57 12.34 12.09 -1.66
N GLU A 58 13.52 12.68 -1.84
CA GLU A 58 13.94 13.29 -3.09
C GLU A 58 14.55 12.25 -4.04
N ILE A 59 14.13 12.25 -5.29
CA ILE A 59 14.73 11.40 -6.32
C ILE A 59 15.95 12.11 -6.88
N LEU A 60 17.14 11.57 -6.58
CA LEU A 60 18.42 12.13 -7.02
C LEU A 60 18.86 11.57 -8.39
N GLY A 61 18.28 10.48 -8.84
CA GLY A 61 18.57 9.87 -10.13
C GLY A 61 17.94 8.50 -10.31
N GLY A 62 18.11 7.96 -11.50
CA GLY A 62 17.54 6.67 -11.88
C GLY A 62 16.22 6.79 -12.64
N LYS A 63 15.60 5.64 -12.93
CA LYS A 63 14.31 5.53 -13.62
C LYS A 63 13.44 4.51 -12.93
N VAL A 64 12.12 4.76 -12.92
CA VAL A 64 11.13 3.81 -12.42
C VAL A 64 9.98 3.76 -13.39
N THR A 65 9.68 2.57 -13.93
CA THR A 65 8.47 2.35 -14.71
C THR A 65 7.51 1.42 -13.98
N PHE A 66 6.24 1.72 -14.06
CA PHE A 66 5.16 0.91 -13.50
C PHE A 66 4.08 0.70 -14.57
N ASN A 67 3.76 -0.56 -14.87
CA ASN A 67 2.90 -0.95 -15.99
C ASN A 67 3.34 -0.32 -17.33
N GLY A 68 4.65 -0.14 -17.54
CA GLY A 68 5.24 0.45 -18.75
C GLY A 68 5.23 1.98 -18.80
N GLU A 69 4.68 2.67 -17.80
CA GLU A 69 4.65 4.14 -17.72
C GLU A 69 5.69 4.67 -16.70
N ASP A 70 6.21 5.87 -16.95
CA ASP A 70 7.12 6.55 -16.01
C ASP A 70 6.38 6.86 -14.69
N LEU A 71 6.83 6.21 -13.61
CA LEU A 71 6.25 6.40 -12.29
C LEU A 71 6.71 7.70 -11.63
N LEU A 72 7.92 8.14 -11.92
CA LEU A 72 8.50 9.31 -11.24
C LEU A 72 7.83 10.63 -11.64
N SER A 73 7.24 10.69 -12.84
CA SER A 73 6.45 11.83 -13.31
C SER A 73 5.07 11.97 -12.64
N LYS A 74 4.61 10.92 -11.95
CA LYS A 74 3.28 10.87 -11.34
C LYS A 74 3.31 11.36 -9.89
N ASN A 75 2.29 12.11 -9.49
CA ASN A 75 2.08 12.47 -8.09
C ASN A 75 1.55 11.27 -7.27
N VAL A 76 1.48 11.42 -5.93
CA VAL A 76 1.04 10.35 -5.00
C VAL A 76 -0.34 9.79 -5.35
N ALA A 77 -1.29 10.67 -5.69
CA ALA A 77 -2.65 10.24 -6.02
C ALA A 77 -2.68 9.45 -7.34
N GLU A 78 -1.96 9.90 -8.35
CA GLU A 78 -1.84 9.22 -9.65
C GLU A 78 -1.16 7.85 -9.51
N ARG A 79 -0.15 7.73 -8.65
CA ARG A 79 0.51 6.43 -8.35
C ARG A 79 -0.47 5.47 -7.68
N SER A 80 -1.25 5.94 -6.72
CA SER A 80 -2.29 5.15 -6.07
C SER A 80 -3.38 4.73 -7.07
N GLN A 81 -3.84 5.65 -7.94
CA GLN A 81 -4.82 5.34 -9.00
C GLN A 81 -4.29 4.35 -10.03
N ALA A 82 -3.00 4.39 -10.35
CA ALA A 82 -2.34 3.42 -11.22
C ALA A 82 -2.27 2.00 -10.62
N GLY A 83 -2.58 1.85 -9.34
CA GLY A 83 -2.66 0.55 -8.67
C GLY A 83 -1.55 0.25 -7.68
N LEU A 84 -0.72 1.24 -7.30
CA LEU A 84 0.20 1.09 -6.18
C LEU A 84 -0.54 1.17 -4.85
N PHE A 85 -0.09 0.37 -3.89
CA PHE A 85 -0.50 0.41 -2.49
C PHE A 85 0.73 0.33 -1.60
N LEU A 86 0.78 1.14 -0.54
CA LEU A 86 1.81 1.06 0.49
C LEU A 86 1.14 0.85 1.85
N SER A 87 1.53 -0.25 2.51
CA SER A 87 1.23 -0.49 3.91
C SER A 87 2.19 0.32 4.78
N PHE A 88 1.65 1.05 5.76
CA PHE A 88 2.46 1.83 6.68
C PHE A 88 2.77 1.04 7.95
N GLN A 89 4.02 1.13 8.43
CA GLN A 89 4.41 0.55 9.71
C GLN A 89 3.51 1.03 10.87
N ASN A 90 3.13 2.32 10.84
CA ASN A 90 2.21 2.93 11.78
C ASN A 90 1.05 3.60 11.02
N PRO A 91 -0.10 2.93 10.87
CA PRO A 91 -1.26 3.51 10.21
C PRO A 91 -1.76 4.77 10.92
N ILE A 92 -1.91 5.85 10.15
CA ILE A 92 -2.31 7.16 10.66
C ILE A 92 -3.80 7.14 11.04
N GLU A 93 -4.15 7.80 12.13
CA GLU A 93 -5.54 8.07 12.52
C GLU A 93 -6.08 9.27 11.74
N VAL A 94 -7.26 9.11 11.14
CA VAL A 94 -7.90 10.16 10.33
C VAL A 94 -9.30 10.45 10.90
N PRO A 95 -9.42 11.39 11.85
CA PRO A 95 -10.71 11.79 12.38
C PRO A 95 -11.61 12.44 11.30
N GLY A 96 -12.91 12.16 11.38
CA GLY A 96 -13.91 12.76 10.50
C GLY A 96 -14.14 12.02 9.17
N ILE A 97 -13.40 10.93 8.90
CA ILE A 97 -13.70 10.05 7.78
C ILE A 97 -13.81 8.61 8.25
N THR A 98 -14.95 7.98 8.05
CA THR A 98 -15.15 6.59 8.45
C THR A 98 -14.37 5.63 7.55
N LEU A 99 -13.99 4.46 8.09
CA LEU A 99 -13.29 3.40 7.34
C LEU A 99 -14.06 3.03 6.06
N GLY A 100 -15.38 2.88 6.15
CA GLY A 100 -16.21 2.58 4.98
C GLY A 100 -16.19 3.67 3.91
N ASN A 101 -16.33 4.94 4.31
CA ASN A 101 -16.28 6.07 3.38
C ASN A 101 -14.90 6.24 2.75
N PHE A 102 -13.83 6.05 3.51
CA PHE A 102 -12.46 6.09 2.99
C PHE A 102 -12.25 5.04 1.89
N ILE A 103 -12.61 3.77 2.18
CA ILE A 103 -12.47 2.67 1.20
C ILE A 103 -13.31 2.95 -0.04
N ARG A 104 -14.57 3.37 0.11
CA ARG A 104 -15.46 3.67 -1.01
C ARG A 104 -14.89 4.76 -1.90
N SER A 105 -14.49 5.89 -1.32
CA SER A 105 -13.89 7.00 -2.07
C SER A 105 -12.62 6.57 -2.80
N SER A 106 -11.77 5.75 -2.16
CA SER A 106 -10.56 5.21 -2.77
C SER A 106 -10.86 4.28 -3.95
N MET A 107 -11.91 3.45 -3.85
CA MET A 107 -12.37 2.60 -4.95
C MET A 107 -12.90 3.43 -6.13
N GLU A 108 -13.70 4.46 -5.85
CA GLU A 108 -14.24 5.37 -6.87
C GLU A 108 -13.13 6.11 -7.62
N GLN A 109 -12.07 6.57 -6.91
CA GLN A 109 -10.90 7.21 -7.50
C GLN A 109 -10.10 6.27 -8.42
N ARG A 110 -10.14 4.96 -8.17
CA ARG A 110 -9.54 3.92 -9.02
C ARG A 110 -10.48 3.44 -10.13
N GLY A 111 -11.61 4.12 -10.37
CA GLY A 111 -12.59 3.76 -11.39
C GLY A 111 -13.53 2.59 -11.02
N LYS A 112 -13.42 2.03 -9.82
CA LYS A 112 -14.30 0.95 -9.33
C LYS A 112 -15.61 1.54 -8.78
N LYS A 113 -16.50 1.97 -9.65
CA LYS A 113 -17.81 2.52 -9.26
C LYS A 113 -18.84 1.42 -9.06
N MET A 114 -19.55 1.47 -7.92
CA MET A 114 -20.67 0.58 -7.63
C MET A 114 -21.73 1.27 -6.77
N THR A 115 -22.95 0.72 -6.75
CA THR A 115 -24.01 1.24 -5.86
C THR A 115 -23.62 1.04 -4.40
N TYR A 116 -24.12 1.91 -3.53
CA TYR A 116 -23.85 1.81 -2.09
C TYR A 116 -24.23 0.44 -1.50
N PHE A 117 -25.33 -0.12 -1.96
CA PHE A 117 -25.78 -1.44 -1.50
C PHE A 117 -24.80 -2.55 -1.84
N LYS A 118 -24.32 -2.57 -3.11
CA LYS A 118 -23.29 -3.54 -3.55
C LYS A 118 -21.98 -3.36 -2.78
N PHE A 119 -21.55 -2.11 -2.61
CA PHE A 119 -20.36 -1.78 -1.83
C PHE A 119 -20.47 -2.30 -0.39
N LYS A 120 -21.57 -1.96 0.30
CA LYS A 120 -21.79 -2.37 1.71
C LYS A 120 -21.76 -3.89 1.86
N LYS A 121 -22.43 -4.61 0.95
CA LYS A 121 -22.43 -6.08 0.96
C LYS A 121 -21.02 -6.63 0.81
N LEU A 122 -20.26 -6.17 -0.19
CA LEU A 122 -18.89 -6.62 -0.43
C LEU A 122 -17.98 -6.30 0.77
N LEU A 123 -18.10 -5.09 1.33
CA LEU A 123 -17.33 -4.68 2.50
C LEU A 123 -17.60 -5.61 3.70
N GLN A 124 -18.86 -5.90 3.97
CA GLN A 124 -19.26 -6.80 5.07
C GLN A 124 -18.71 -8.23 4.85
N GLU A 125 -18.78 -8.78 3.64
CA GLU A 125 -18.21 -10.09 3.31
C GLU A 125 -16.69 -10.13 3.59
N LYS A 126 -15.95 -9.06 3.23
CA LYS A 126 -14.51 -8.96 3.51
C LYS A 126 -14.22 -8.76 5.01
N MET A 127 -15.05 -8.01 5.73
CA MET A 127 -14.92 -7.84 7.18
C MET A 127 -15.16 -9.15 7.92
N GLU A 128 -16.18 -9.92 7.52
CA GLU A 128 -16.45 -11.26 8.07
C GLU A 128 -15.27 -12.21 7.84
N PHE A 129 -14.72 -12.23 6.64
CA PHE A 129 -13.52 -13.00 6.30
C PHE A 129 -12.32 -12.68 7.22
N LEU A 130 -12.15 -11.39 7.57
CA LEU A 130 -11.10 -10.92 8.48
C LEU A 130 -11.48 -11.04 9.97
N GLN A 131 -12.66 -11.60 10.29
CA GLN A 131 -13.19 -11.63 11.65
C GLN A 131 -13.14 -10.22 12.30
N MET A 132 -13.58 -9.22 11.55
CA MET A 132 -13.65 -7.82 11.96
C MET A 132 -15.11 -7.45 12.21
N ASP A 133 -15.39 -6.82 13.37
CA ASP A 133 -16.76 -6.41 13.72
C ASP A 133 -17.28 -5.40 12.66
N PRO A 134 -18.48 -5.63 12.10
CA PRO A 134 -19.08 -4.74 11.10
C PRO A 134 -19.22 -3.28 11.53
N SER A 135 -19.32 -2.99 12.84
CA SER A 135 -19.42 -1.62 13.37
C SER A 135 -18.21 -0.75 13.06
N TYR A 136 -17.03 -1.36 12.79
CA TYR A 136 -15.83 -0.62 12.39
C TYR A 136 -15.97 0.12 11.06
N MET A 137 -16.90 -0.31 10.20
CA MET A 137 -17.20 0.40 8.96
C MET A 137 -17.62 1.87 9.20
N ASP A 138 -18.33 2.12 10.29
CA ASP A 138 -18.91 3.43 10.65
C ASP A 138 -18.03 4.21 11.63
N ARG A 139 -16.88 3.67 12.04
CA ARG A 139 -15.88 4.34 12.89
C ARG A 139 -14.85 5.08 12.06
N ASP A 140 -14.35 6.18 12.59
CA ASP A 140 -13.28 6.96 11.97
C ASP A 140 -12.03 6.11 11.75
N LEU A 141 -11.40 6.28 10.60
CA LEU A 141 -10.27 5.49 10.14
C LEU A 141 -9.14 5.47 11.17
N ASN A 142 -8.88 4.28 11.71
CA ASN A 142 -7.85 3.97 12.71
C ASN A 142 -7.98 4.69 14.07
N VAL A 143 -8.98 5.55 14.27
CA VAL A 143 -9.15 6.29 15.54
C VAL A 143 -9.58 5.34 16.65
N GLY A 144 -8.73 5.21 17.67
CA GLY A 144 -8.95 4.33 18.81
C GLY A 144 -8.97 2.84 18.45
N PHE A 145 -8.41 2.44 17.31
CA PHE A 145 -8.21 1.05 16.97
C PHE A 145 -6.98 0.51 17.70
N SER A 146 -7.05 -0.71 18.19
CA SER A 146 -5.89 -1.47 18.65
C SER A 146 -4.94 -1.76 17.48
N GLY A 147 -3.71 -2.17 17.76
CA GLY A 147 -2.74 -2.54 16.72
C GLY A 147 -3.27 -3.63 15.78
N GLY A 148 -3.92 -4.66 16.31
CA GLY A 148 -4.52 -5.73 15.50
C GLY A 148 -5.69 -5.24 14.63
N GLU A 149 -6.52 -4.33 15.15
CA GLU A 149 -7.64 -3.75 14.40
C GLU A 149 -7.16 -2.81 13.28
N LYS A 150 -6.12 -2.00 13.54
CA LYS A 150 -5.45 -1.19 12.51
C LYS A 150 -4.92 -2.07 11.39
N LYS A 151 -4.33 -3.21 11.73
CA LYS A 151 -3.81 -4.17 10.75
C LYS A 151 -4.92 -4.82 9.93
N LYS A 152 -6.01 -5.26 10.59
CA LYS A 152 -7.20 -5.77 9.88
C LYS A 152 -7.80 -4.71 8.95
N ALA A 153 -7.88 -3.44 9.37
CA ALA A 153 -8.37 -2.34 8.54
C ALA A 153 -7.49 -2.11 7.30
N GLU A 154 -6.17 -2.28 7.43
CA GLU A 154 -5.24 -2.18 6.31
C GLU A 154 -5.39 -3.35 5.32
N ILE A 155 -5.51 -4.58 5.83
CA ILE A 155 -5.77 -5.76 4.99
C ILE A 155 -7.13 -5.64 4.30
N LEU A 156 -8.15 -5.12 4.99
CA LEU A 156 -9.46 -4.83 4.40
C LEU A 156 -9.34 -3.86 3.21
N GLN A 157 -8.52 -2.82 3.34
CA GLN A 157 -8.24 -1.90 2.24
C GLN A 157 -7.59 -2.64 1.06
N LEU A 158 -6.60 -3.51 1.30
CA LEU A 158 -5.99 -4.34 0.25
C LEU A 158 -7.02 -5.20 -0.49
N LEU A 159 -7.88 -5.90 0.26
CA LEU A 159 -8.90 -6.78 -0.31
C LEU A 159 -9.98 -6.03 -1.11
N MET A 160 -10.27 -4.78 -0.75
CA MET A 160 -11.27 -3.96 -1.44
C MET A 160 -10.68 -3.21 -2.64
N LEU A 161 -9.46 -2.70 -2.50
CA LEU A 161 -8.82 -1.91 -3.55
C LEU A 161 -8.18 -2.79 -4.64
N GLU A 162 -7.78 -4.03 -4.31
CA GLU A 162 -7.12 -4.97 -5.23
C GLU A 162 -6.00 -4.28 -6.02
N PRO A 163 -4.95 -3.80 -5.36
CA PRO A 163 -3.87 -3.11 -6.04
C PRO A 163 -3.12 -4.03 -7.00
N SER A 164 -2.53 -3.45 -8.05
CA SER A 164 -1.66 -4.19 -8.97
C SER A 164 -0.32 -4.54 -8.33
N LEU A 165 0.15 -3.68 -7.41
CA LEU A 165 1.35 -3.86 -6.61
C LEU A 165 1.11 -3.37 -5.19
N ALA A 166 1.32 -4.24 -4.21
CA ALA A 166 1.31 -3.90 -2.79
C ALA A 166 2.74 -3.93 -2.24
N ILE A 167 3.17 -2.84 -1.63
CA ILE A 167 4.42 -2.73 -0.87
C ILE A 167 4.04 -2.82 0.60
N LEU A 168 4.50 -3.89 1.28
CA LEU A 168 4.17 -4.17 2.67
C LEU A 168 5.41 -3.94 3.53
N ASP A 169 5.36 -2.93 4.41
CA ASP A 169 6.47 -2.59 5.32
C ASP A 169 6.17 -3.12 6.73
N GLU A 170 6.94 -4.11 7.19
CA GLU A 170 6.84 -4.76 8.51
C GLU A 170 5.43 -5.24 8.89
N THR A 171 4.73 -5.88 7.94
CA THR A 171 3.36 -6.36 8.15
C THR A 171 3.24 -7.54 9.11
N ASP A 172 4.34 -8.21 9.39
CA ASP A 172 4.44 -9.40 10.24
C ASP A 172 4.56 -9.09 11.74
N SER A 173 4.92 -7.84 12.11
CA SER A 173 4.93 -7.42 13.51
C SER A 173 3.51 -7.29 14.05
N GLY A 174 2.90 -8.41 14.48
CA GLY A 174 1.58 -8.45 15.13
C GLY A 174 0.46 -9.14 14.34
N LEU A 175 0.75 -9.77 13.19
CA LEU A 175 -0.17 -10.72 12.57
C LEU A 175 0.06 -12.11 13.14
N ASP A 176 -1.02 -12.77 13.57
CA ASP A 176 -1.02 -14.22 13.80
C ASP A 176 -0.63 -14.93 12.50
N VAL A 177 0.16 -16.01 12.62
CA VAL A 177 0.67 -16.80 11.47
C VAL A 177 -0.45 -17.22 10.52
N ASP A 178 -1.68 -17.37 11.02
CA ASP A 178 -2.85 -17.74 10.21
C ASP A 178 -3.38 -16.58 9.34
N ALA A 179 -3.19 -15.33 9.73
CA ALA A 179 -3.58 -14.18 8.91
C ALA A 179 -2.60 -13.96 7.73
N VAL A 180 -1.32 -14.30 7.90
CA VAL A 180 -0.31 -14.23 6.81
C VAL A 180 -0.62 -15.27 5.72
N LYS A 181 -1.05 -16.47 6.10
CA LYS A 181 -1.44 -17.53 5.15
C LYS A 181 -2.68 -17.19 4.32
N THR A 182 -3.49 -16.24 4.79
CA THR A 182 -4.74 -15.85 4.13
C THR A 182 -4.51 -14.79 3.05
N VAL A 183 -3.39 -14.07 3.11
CA VAL A 183 -3.04 -12.98 2.17
C VAL A 183 -2.07 -13.46 1.08
N SER A 184 -1.44 -14.61 1.27
CA SER A 184 -0.59 -15.28 0.27
C SER A 184 -1.38 -16.28 -0.56
#